data_81154af8957ce870a0b4a4b8bc0efe20
#
_entry.id   81154af8957ce870a0b4a4b8bc0efe20
#
_cell.length_a   1.000
_cell.length_b   1.000
_cell.length_c   1.000
_cell.angle_alpha   90.00
_cell.angle_beta   90.00
_cell.angle_gamma   90.00
#
_symmetry.space_group_name_H-M   'P 1'
#
loop_
_entity.id
_entity.type
_entity.pdbx_description
1 polymer ?
#
loop_
_entity_poly.entity_id
_entity_poly.type
_entity_poly.pdbx_seq_one_letter_code
_entity_poly.pdbx_strand_id
1 'polypeptide(L)'
;MQVFRTGLRFRRPVLFDETGLDKAHIRSLQLIIWAIAFGTVCFNITGGIAMTGYLKSLGVSDFVFGLLVAVSPAAGVVQILASFVLERSRKRKAVLIASGLLSRMLWLPFGLVPFFVPMSAPLIRIWLISLFLLVSACSSQFLVVSYQSLLADIIPLRIRGSYLGARGRVSTIVGIVGGFLTAWLLDIFPGFHGYAFVFGLAALLGSIDITLFFAVGFPPMSVVDKKDSLKLMLSDVLHNKQFLGLVGFVTIWGFSLHLSAPFYLVYIRTSLGMSNTAITLIAQILPNICSVIMLTRWGGALDRHGIRPVMHRIAKWSSIAPLLWFFVVPGPLSLALILITYISTGMLLQGMEIGAQTAILNRSPQKNRSMYIAIYTCVTTLVGHALANAVGGWLLDNPLSSLERLQIPLLGSSLNRYNYLFLITFALRNISAYLLLPRMIQHDQQVAEHENR
;
A
#
# COMPACT_ATOMS: atom_id res chain seq x y z
N MET A 1 26.59 12.59 26.43
CA MET A 1 27.50 12.68 25.30
C MET A 1 28.16 11.32 24.98
N GLN A 2 27.43 10.20 25.19
CA GLN A 2 27.94 8.82 24.97
C GLN A 2 27.02 7.97 24.07
N VAL A 3 26.04 8.56 23.39
CA VAL A 3 25.01 7.86 22.56
C VAL A 3 25.32 7.92 21.05
N PHE A 4 26.37 8.62 20.61
CA PHE A 4 26.71 8.80 19.19
C PHE A 4 27.90 7.99 18.68
N ARG A 5 28.33 6.93 19.38
CA ARG A 5 29.47 6.09 18.99
C ARG A 5 29.11 4.66 18.56
N THR A 6 27.91 4.36 18.21
CA THR A 6 27.61 3.15 17.42
C THR A 6 27.61 3.52 15.94
N GLY A 7 28.83 3.77 15.44
CA GLY A 7 29.08 3.91 14.02
C GLY A 7 28.45 2.73 13.27
N LEU A 8 27.90 3.01 12.10
CA LEU A 8 27.55 2.08 11.04
C LEU A 8 28.77 1.17 10.70
N ARG A 9 29.11 0.27 11.60
CA ARG A 9 29.91 -0.87 11.22
C ARG A 9 28.99 -1.73 10.37
N PHE A 10 29.17 -1.67 9.05
CA PHE A 10 28.80 -2.76 8.15
C PHE A 10 29.51 -4.02 8.67
N ARG A 11 28.96 -4.64 9.72
CA ARG A 11 29.28 -6.03 10.00
C ARG A 11 28.93 -6.75 8.71
N ARG A 12 29.91 -7.45 8.12
CA ARG A 12 29.68 -8.44 7.08
C ARG A 12 28.39 -9.16 7.42
N PRO A 13 27.53 -9.49 6.46
CA PRO A 13 26.30 -10.21 6.76
C PRO A 13 26.66 -11.58 7.32
N VAL A 14 26.90 -11.64 8.63
CA VAL A 14 27.05 -12.85 9.48
C VAL A 14 25.67 -13.54 9.59
N LEU A 15 24.83 -13.40 8.54
CA LEU A 15 23.47 -13.87 8.61
C LEU A 15 23.35 -15.39 8.55
N PHE A 16 24.39 -16.11 8.14
CA PHE A 16 24.19 -17.51 7.79
C PHE A 16 25.26 -18.49 8.29
N ASP A 17 26.48 -18.03 8.62
CA ASP A 17 27.57 -18.95 8.98
C ASP A 17 27.45 -19.59 10.39
N GLU A 18 26.70 -18.96 11.31
CA GLU A 18 26.55 -19.43 12.70
C GLU A 18 25.17 -20.09 12.99
N THR A 19 24.31 -20.27 11.96
CA THR A 19 22.92 -20.70 12.19
C THR A 19 22.72 -22.20 12.24
N GLY A 20 23.71 -23.00 11.86
CA GLY A 20 23.58 -24.45 11.75
C GLY A 20 22.60 -24.91 10.64
N LEU A 21 22.25 -24.01 9.70
CA LEU A 21 21.37 -24.32 8.58
C LEU A 21 22.13 -24.98 7.43
N ASP A 22 21.45 -25.91 6.74
CA ASP A 22 21.99 -26.54 5.54
C ASP A 22 22.21 -25.50 4.41
N LYS A 23 23.27 -25.72 3.61
CA LYS A 23 23.64 -24.84 2.48
C LYS A 23 22.49 -24.61 1.49
N ALA A 24 21.66 -25.62 1.24
CA ALA A 24 20.49 -25.51 0.37
C ALA A 24 19.42 -24.57 0.95
N HIS A 25 19.24 -24.60 2.28
CA HIS A 25 18.32 -23.71 2.96
C HIS A 25 18.81 -22.24 2.92
N ILE A 26 20.10 -22.02 3.20
CA ILE A 26 20.74 -20.70 3.10
C ILE A 26 20.59 -20.13 1.70
N ARG A 27 20.86 -20.94 0.67
CA ARG A 27 20.69 -20.56 -0.74
C ARG A 27 19.23 -20.15 -1.03
N SER A 28 18.26 -20.88 -0.51
CA SER A 28 16.84 -20.54 -0.66
C SER A 28 16.49 -19.18 -0.05
N LEU A 29 16.99 -18.90 1.16
CA LEU A 29 16.78 -17.60 1.81
C LEU A 29 17.46 -16.44 1.04
N GLN A 30 18.64 -16.65 0.47
CA GLN A 30 19.33 -15.66 -0.38
C GLN A 30 18.55 -15.39 -1.67
N LEU A 31 18.05 -16.44 -2.33
CA LEU A 31 17.22 -16.30 -3.54
C LEU A 31 15.93 -15.50 -3.28
N ILE A 32 15.31 -15.66 -2.12
CA ILE A 32 14.13 -14.88 -1.71
C ILE A 32 14.49 -13.38 -1.52
N ILE A 33 15.70 -13.06 -1.04
CA ILE A 33 16.16 -11.67 -0.95
C ILE A 33 16.37 -11.06 -2.35
N TRP A 34 16.94 -11.81 -3.30
CA TRP A 34 17.05 -11.35 -4.68
C TRP A 34 15.68 -11.21 -5.35
N ALA A 35 14.78 -12.16 -5.13
CA ALA A 35 13.42 -12.10 -5.63
C ALA A 35 12.70 -10.83 -5.16
N ILE A 36 12.77 -10.48 -3.87
CA ILE A 36 12.15 -9.25 -3.37
C ILE A 36 12.78 -8.00 -3.98
N ALA A 37 14.07 -8.01 -4.33
CA ALA A 37 14.71 -6.87 -4.99
C ALA A 37 14.07 -6.63 -6.37
N PHE A 38 14.00 -7.65 -7.24
CA PHE A 38 13.34 -7.54 -8.54
C PHE A 38 11.84 -7.27 -8.44
N GLY A 39 11.14 -7.95 -7.52
CA GLY A 39 9.73 -7.76 -7.28
C GLY A 39 9.39 -6.34 -6.79
N THR A 40 10.26 -5.71 -6.01
CA THR A 40 10.08 -4.33 -5.54
C THR A 40 10.18 -3.33 -6.70
N VAL A 41 11.13 -3.50 -7.63
CA VAL A 41 11.22 -2.64 -8.82
C VAL A 41 9.93 -2.76 -9.65
N CYS A 42 9.49 -4.00 -9.92
CA CYS A 42 8.24 -4.24 -10.64
C CYS A 42 7.05 -3.56 -9.92
N PHE A 43 6.93 -3.69 -8.60
CA PHE A 43 5.86 -3.06 -7.83
C PHE A 43 5.87 -1.53 -7.92
N ASN A 44 7.05 -0.90 -7.87
CA ASN A 44 7.18 0.56 -8.00
C ASN A 44 6.80 1.06 -9.40
N ILE A 45 7.19 0.32 -10.45
CA ILE A 45 6.85 0.66 -11.83
C ILE A 45 5.33 0.55 -12.05
N THR A 46 4.71 -0.52 -11.55
CA THR A 46 3.29 -0.80 -11.77
C THR A 46 2.34 0.02 -10.91
N GLY A 47 2.88 0.87 -10.04
CA GLY A 47 2.15 1.81 -9.20
C GLY A 47 2.62 3.25 -9.40
N GLY A 48 2.27 4.12 -8.49
CA GLY A 48 2.79 5.48 -8.38
C GLY A 48 2.67 6.32 -9.65
N ILE A 49 3.78 7.00 -9.99
CA ILE A 49 3.78 8.01 -11.07
C ILE A 49 3.62 7.40 -12.47
N ALA A 50 4.16 6.20 -12.72
CA ALA A 50 4.06 5.56 -14.02
C ALA A 50 2.60 5.17 -14.34
N MET A 51 1.92 4.53 -13.38
CA MET A 51 0.50 4.19 -13.53
C MET A 51 -0.37 5.44 -13.69
N THR A 52 -0.17 6.44 -12.82
CA THR A 52 -0.92 7.71 -12.87
C THR A 52 -0.72 8.41 -14.21
N GLY A 53 0.54 8.55 -14.65
CA GLY A 53 0.88 9.20 -15.89
C GLY A 53 0.32 8.48 -17.11
N TYR A 54 0.44 7.15 -17.16
CA TYR A 54 -0.06 6.31 -18.25
C TYR A 54 -1.58 6.44 -18.38
N LEU A 55 -2.34 6.22 -17.28
CA LEU A 55 -3.79 6.30 -17.32
C LEU A 55 -4.27 7.70 -17.73
N LYS A 56 -3.64 8.75 -17.21
CA LYS A 56 -3.99 10.13 -17.59
C LYS A 56 -3.63 10.47 -19.04
N SER A 57 -2.54 9.91 -19.59
CA SER A 57 -2.20 10.11 -21.01
C SER A 57 -3.17 9.42 -21.98
N LEU A 58 -3.96 8.46 -21.50
CA LEU A 58 -5.06 7.83 -22.26
C LEU A 58 -6.33 8.70 -22.32
N GLY A 59 -6.36 9.83 -21.64
CA GLY A 59 -7.51 10.74 -21.61
C GLY A 59 -8.67 10.25 -20.75
N VAL A 60 -8.45 9.31 -19.81
CA VAL A 60 -9.53 8.82 -18.94
C VAL A 60 -9.97 9.91 -17.95
N SER A 61 -11.28 9.94 -17.66
CA SER A 61 -11.86 10.82 -16.65
C SER A 61 -11.31 10.49 -15.24
N ASP A 62 -11.51 11.40 -14.28
CA ASP A 62 -11.07 11.15 -12.90
C ASP A 62 -11.84 10.00 -12.26
N PHE A 63 -13.10 9.79 -12.63
CA PHE A 63 -13.88 8.65 -12.18
C PHE A 63 -13.31 7.32 -12.69
N VAL A 64 -13.05 7.22 -13.99
CA VAL A 64 -12.45 6.02 -14.59
C VAL A 64 -11.06 5.76 -14.01
N PHE A 65 -10.26 6.81 -13.82
CA PHE A 65 -8.96 6.71 -13.14
C PHE A 65 -9.12 6.15 -11.71
N GLY A 66 -10.05 6.70 -10.93
CA GLY A 66 -10.35 6.23 -9.57
C GLY A 66 -10.78 4.77 -9.53
N LEU A 67 -11.63 4.32 -10.48
CA LEU A 67 -12.05 2.93 -10.63
C LEU A 67 -10.86 2.00 -10.95
N LEU A 68 -10.00 2.39 -11.89
CA LEU A 68 -8.84 1.58 -12.27
C LEU A 68 -7.83 1.45 -11.11
N VAL A 69 -7.58 2.51 -10.36
CA VAL A 69 -6.73 2.46 -9.17
C VAL A 69 -7.37 1.64 -8.04
N ALA A 70 -8.70 1.60 -7.97
CA ALA A 70 -9.45 0.79 -7.01
C ALA A 70 -9.34 -0.72 -7.24
N VAL A 71 -9.00 -1.18 -8.45
CA VAL A 71 -8.91 -2.62 -8.80
C VAL A 71 -7.94 -3.37 -7.90
N SER A 72 -6.74 -2.83 -7.68
CA SER A 72 -5.71 -3.51 -6.87
C SER A 72 -6.14 -3.74 -5.42
N PRO A 73 -6.63 -2.74 -4.65
CA PRO A 73 -7.13 -2.98 -3.30
C PRO A 73 -8.41 -3.82 -3.29
N ALA A 74 -9.31 -3.68 -4.27
CA ALA A 74 -10.51 -4.50 -4.38
C ALA A 74 -10.19 -6.00 -4.57
N ALA A 75 -9.16 -6.31 -5.35
CA ALA A 75 -8.69 -7.68 -5.53
C ALA A 75 -8.24 -8.37 -4.22
N GLY A 76 -8.00 -7.61 -3.15
CA GLY A 76 -7.68 -8.16 -1.82
C GLY A 76 -8.70 -9.18 -1.31
N VAL A 77 -9.97 -9.07 -1.69
CA VAL A 77 -11.02 -10.06 -1.37
C VAL A 77 -10.69 -11.46 -1.93
N VAL A 78 -9.99 -11.52 -3.05
CA VAL A 78 -9.58 -12.78 -3.70
C VAL A 78 -8.60 -13.58 -2.83
N GLN A 79 -7.96 -12.97 -1.82
CA GLN A 79 -7.08 -13.69 -0.87
C GLN A 79 -7.82 -14.82 -0.14
N ILE A 80 -9.12 -14.68 0.12
CA ILE A 80 -9.93 -15.71 0.76
C ILE A 80 -10.01 -16.94 -0.15
N LEU A 81 -10.31 -16.73 -1.43
CA LEU A 81 -10.33 -17.78 -2.44
C LEU A 81 -8.95 -18.40 -2.64
N ALA A 82 -7.91 -17.56 -2.72
CA ALA A 82 -6.52 -17.99 -2.87
C ALA A 82 -6.08 -18.90 -1.72
N SER A 83 -6.43 -18.54 -0.47
CA SER A 83 -6.16 -19.37 0.70
C SER A 83 -6.85 -20.73 0.61
N PHE A 84 -8.12 -20.75 0.23
CA PHE A 84 -8.88 -22.00 0.06
C PHE A 84 -8.28 -22.90 -1.02
N VAL A 85 -7.95 -22.35 -2.19
CA VAL A 85 -7.32 -23.08 -3.28
C VAL A 85 -5.95 -23.63 -2.88
N LEU A 86 -5.16 -22.84 -2.14
CA LEU A 86 -3.85 -23.25 -1.66
C LEU A 86 -3.94 -24.41 -0.67
N GLU A 87 -4.84 -24.34 0.30
CA GLU A 87 -5.05 -25.39 1.30
C GLU A 87 -5.55 -26.71 0.65
N ARG A 88 -6.44 -26.61 -0.34
CA ARG A 88 -7.01 -27.77 -1.04
C ARG A 88 -6.02 -28.42 -2.01
N SER A 89 -5.31 -27.62 -2.80
CA SER A 89 -4.39 -28.13 -3.82
C SER A 89 -3.10 -28.69 -3.24
N ARG A 90 -2.65 -28.15 -2.09
CA ARG A 90 -1.35 -28.44 -1.45
C ARG A 90 -0.13 -28.22 -2.38
N LYS A 91 -0.34 -27.56 -3.54
CA LYS A 91 0.68 -27.32 -4.56
C LYS A 91 1.22 -25.88 -4.48
N ARG A 92 1.68 -25.48 -3.28
CA ARG A 92 2.13 -24.11 -3.00
C ARG A 92 3.09 -23.54 -4.03
N LYS A 93 4.12 -24.34 -4.42
CA LYS A 93 5.12 -23.91 -5.42
C LYS A 93 4.49 -23.64 -6.79
N ALA A 94 3.64 -24.52 -7.27
CA ALA A 94 2.97 -24.37 -8.56
C ALA A 94 2.02 -23.16 -8.56
N VAL A 95 1.23 -22.96 -7.48
CA VAL A 95 0.33 -21.82 -7.34
C VAL A 95 1.13 -20.51 -7.32
N LEU A 96 2.22 -20.43 -6.53
CA LEU A 96 3.08 -19.25 -6.45
C LEU A 96 3.64 -18.89 -7.83
N ILE A 97 4.24 -19.85 -8.53
CA ILE A 97 4.92 -19.60 -9.81
C ILE A 97 3.90 -19.26 -10.90
N ALA A 98 2.81 -20.03 -11.04
CA ALA A 98 1.82 -19.80 -12.10
C ALA A 98 1.11 -18.46 -11.91
N SER A 99 0.62 -18.16 -10.70
CA SER A 99 -0.05 -16.88 -10.43
C SER A 99 0.91 -15.70 -10.49
N GLY A 100 2.14 -15.89 -10.01
CA GLY A 100 3.18 -14.87 -10.09
C GLY A 100 3.56 -14.52 -11.52
N LEU A 101 3.88 -15.50 -12.36
CA LEU A 101 4.19 -15.26 -13.77
C LEU A 101 3.02 -14.61 -14.51
N LEU A 102 1.79 -15.12 -14.31
CA LEU A 102 0.61 -14.51 -14.93
C LEU A 102 0.46 -13.03 -14.52
N SER A 103 0.56 -12.73 -13.23
CA SER A 103 0.46 -11.36 -12.72
C SER A 103 1.53 -10.43 -13.31
N ARG A 104 2.77 -10.92 -13.47
CA ARG A 104 3.91 -10.12 -13.96
C ARG A 104 3.90 -9.94 -15.48
N MET A 105 3.63 -10.99 -16.23
CA MET A 105 3.65 -10.95 -17.69
C MET A 105 2.56 -10.06 -18.27
N LEU A 106 1.41 -9.92 -17.59
CA LEU A 106 0.31 -9.06 -18.06
C LEU A 106 0.65 -7.56 -18.11
N TRP A 107 1.73 -7.12 -17.46
CA TRP A 107 2.18 -5.74 -17.58
C TRP A 107 2.77 -5.40 -18.96
N LEU A 108 3.28 -6.39 -19.71
CA LEU A 108 3.75 -6.17 -21.05
C LEU A 108 2.59 -5.81 -22.00
N PRO A 109 1.56 -6.64 -22.21
CA PRO A 109 0.43 -6.25 -23.05
C PRO A 109 -0.33 -5.03 -22.51
N PHE A 110 -0.40 -4.82 -21.18
CA PHE A 110 -0.97 -3.62 -20.58
C PHE A 110 -0.30 -2.34 -21.11
N GLY A 111 1.04 -2.27 -21.12
CA GLY A 111 1.79 -1.13 -21.63
C GLY A 111 1.69 -0.95 -23.15
N LEU A 112 1.43 -2.03 -23.88
CA LEU A 112 1.36 -2.03 -25.34
C LEU A 112 -0.04 -1.72 -25.90
N VAL A 113 -1.09 -1.67 -25.08
CA VAL A 113 -2.47 -1.39 -25.55
C VAL A 113 -2.57 -0.18 -26.50
N PRO A 114 -1.91 0.98 -26.26
CA PRO A 114 -2.03 2.14 -27.14
C PRO A 114 -1.47 1.94 -28.55
N PHE A 115 -0.63 0.94 -28.76
CA PHE A 115 -0.04 0.64 -30.08
C PHE A 115 -0.94 -0.28 -30.93
N PHE A 116 -1.72 -1.14 -30.28
CA PHE A 116 -2.61 -2.08 -30.97
C PHE A 116 -4.06 -1.58 -31.09
N VAL A 117 -4.46 -0.66 -30.22
CA VAL A 117 -5.82 -0.11 -30.21
C VAL A 117 -5.76 1.37 -30.55
N PRO A 118 -6.41 1.81 -31.66
CA PRO A 118 -6.36 3.18 -32.12
C PRO A 118 -7.02 4.15 -31.12
N MET A 119 -6.60 5.43 -31.15
CA MET A 119 -7.16 6.47 -30.27
C MET A 119 -8.66 6.70 -30.49
N SER A 120 -9.17 6.38 -31.66
CA SER A 120 -10.60 6.45 -32.00
C SER A 120 -11.48 5.43 -31.27
N ALA A 121 -10.89 4.41 -30.63
CA ALA A 121 -11.61 3.36 -29.92
C ALA A 121 -11.34 3.39 -28.39
N PRO A 122 -11.68 4.48 -27.68
CA PRO A 122 -11.33 4.67 -26.27
C PRO A 122 -11.94 3.61 -25.35
N LEU A 123 -13.19 3.15 -25.64
CA LEU A 123 -13.85 2.13 -24.84
C LEU A 123 -13.12 0.80 -24.88
N ILE A 124 -12.72 0.33 -26.07
CA ILE A 124 -11.97 -0.94 -26.23
C ILE A 124 -10.66 -0.86 -25.44
N ARG A 125 -9.98 0.28 -25.52
CA ARG A 125 -8.74 0.53 -24.82
C ARG A 125 -8.92 0.45 -23.30
N ILE A 126 -9.92 1.12 -22.75
CA ILE A 126 -10.24 1.09 -21.32
C ILE A 126 -10.61 -0.34 -20.87
N TRP A 127 -11.41 -1.07 -21.67
CA TRP A 127 -11.78 -2.44 -21.36
C TRP A 127 -10.57 -3.39 -21.30
N LEU A 128 -9.66 -3.32 -22.27
CA LEU A 128 -8.44 -4.14 -22.29
C LEU A 128 -7.53 -3.83 -21.11
N ILE A 129 -7.32 -2.55 -20.81
CA ILE A 129 -6.53 -2.10 -19.65
C ILE A 129 -7.17 -2.60 -18.35
N SER A 130 -8.48 -2.46 -18.21
CA SER A 130 -9.23 -2.95 -17.05
C SER A 130 -9.10 -4.47 -16.88
N LEU A 131 -9.18 -5.22 -17.99
CA LEU A 131 -9.05 -6.67 -17.99
C LEU A 131 -7.65 -7.11 -17.56
N PHE A 132 -6.59 -6.54 -18.17
CA PHE A 132 -5.21 -6.87 -17.79
C PHE A 132 -4.92 -6.51 -16.34
N LEU A 133 -5.38 -5.35 -15.88
CA LEU A 133 -5.21 -4.91 -14.51
C LEU A 133 -5.96 -5.81 -13.53
N LEU A 134 -7.20 -6.18 -13.82
CA LEU A 134 -8.02 -7.06 -12.98
C LEU A 134 -7.41 -8.45 -12.86
N VAL A 135 -7.04 -9.07 -14.00
CA VAL A 135 -6.44 -10.40 -14.01
C VAL A 135 -5.08 -10.39 -13.31
N SER A 136 -4.25 -9.37 -13.54
CA SER A 136 -2.97 -9.18 -12.85
C SER A 136 -3.18 -9.02 -11.33
N ALA A 137 -4.11 -8.17 -10.91
CA ALA A 137 -4.41 -7.93 -9.51
C ALA A 137 -4.95 -9.18 -8.81
N CYS A 138 -5.91 -9.88 -9.39
CA CYS A 138 -6.44 -11.13 -8.86
C CYS A 138 -5.35 -12.21 -8.76
N SER A 139 -4.54 -12.38 -9.80
CA SER A 139 -3.43 -13.34 -9.80
C SER A 139 -2.39 -13.00 -8.74
N SER A 140 -2.11 -11.72 -8.50
CA SER A 140 -1.17 -11.28 -7.46
C SER A 140 -1.63 -11.65 -6.05
N GLN A 141 -2.95 -11.80 -5.78
CA GLN A 141 -3.43 -12.23 -4.47
C GLN A 141 -3.10 -13.70 -4.20
N PHE A 142 -3.15 -14.57 -5.20
CA PHE A 142 -2.67 -15.95 -5.08
C PHE A 142 -1.17 -16.01 -4.81
N LEU A 143 -0.39 -15.17 -5.51
CA LEU A 143 1.04 -15.01 -5.26
C LEU A 143 1.30 -14.60 -3.81
N VAL A 144 0.63 -13.55 -3.32
CA VAL A 144 0.82 -13.00 -1.96
C VAL A 144 0.54 -14.05 -0.90
N VAL A 145 -0.60 -14.76 -1.00
CA VAL A 145 -0.99 -15.80 -0.02
C VAL A 145 0.02 -16.96 -0.03
N SER A 146 0.40 -17.45 -1.22
CA SER A 146 1.38 -18.53 -1.37
C SER A 146 2.76 -18.14 -0.84
N TYR A 147 3.18 -16.90 -1.09
CA TYR A 147 4.44 -16.34 -0.64
C TYR A 147 4.50 -16.16 0.88
N GLN A 148 3.44 -15.60 1.50
CA GLN A 148 3.34 -15.45 2.95
C GLN A 148 3.37 -16.82 3.66
N SER A 149 2.66 -17.80 3.12
CA SER A 149 2.70 -19.19 3.61
C SER A 149 4.11 -19.78 3.52
N LEU A 150 4.82 -19.56 2.40
CA LEU A 150 6.21 -20.00 2.25
C LEU A 150 7.14 -19.35 3.29
N LEU A 151 7.04 -18.03 3.46
CA LEU A 151 7.89 -17.31 4.42
C LEU A 151 7.68 -17.79 5.86
N ALA A 152 6.44 -18.12 6.23
CA ALA A 152 6.12 -18.62 7.56
C ALA A 152 6.84 -19.93 7.86
N ASP A 153 6.98 -20.82 6.86
CA ASP A 153 7.56 -22.16 7.02
C ASP A 153 9.09 -22.18 6.78
N ILE A 154 9.60 -21.34 5.84
CA ILE A 154 11.02 -21.40 5.45
C ILE A 154 11.93 -20.59 6.37
N ILE A 155 11.41 -19.56 7.08
CA ILE A 155 12.23 -18.73 7.94
C ILE A 155 12.20 -19.26 9.36
N PRO A 156 13.32 -19.81 9.90
CA PRO A 156 13.40 -20.27 11.27
C PRO A 156 13.08 -19.16 12.28
N LEU A 157 12.35 -19.48 13.34
CA LEU A 157 11.93 -18.52 14.37
C LEU A 157 13.10 -17.71 14.94
N ARG A 158 14.26 -18.40 15.15
CA ARG A 158 15.47 -17.82 15.75
C ARG A 158 16.04 -16.63 14.96
N ILE A 159 15.93 -16.64 13.61
CA ILE A 159 16.51 -15.61 12.74
C ILE A 159 15.44 -14.76 12.04
N ARG A 160 14.15 -15.01 12.31
CA ARG A 160 13.02 -14.39 11.57
C ARG A 160 13.06 -12.87 11.59
N GLY A 161 13.30 -12.26 12.75
CA GLY A 161 13.35 -10.80 12.88
C GLY A 161 14.52 -10.18 12.10
N SER A 162 15.73 -10.74 12.23
CA SER A 162 16.92 -10.24 11.52
C SER A 162 16.81 -10.42 10.01
N TYR A 163 16.25 -11.56 9.55
CA TYR A 163 16.05 -11.84 8.14
C TYR A 163 15.01 -10.91 7.51
N LEU A 164 13.84 -10.73 8.16
CA LEU A 164 12.80 -9.81 7.67
C LEU A 164 13.30 -8.36 7.67
N GLY A 165 14.12 -7.97 8.66
CA GLY A 165 14.77 -6.68 8.70
C GLY A 165 15.77 -6.49 7.54
N ALA A 166 16.59 -7.50 7.23
CA ALA A 166 17.51 -7.45 6.08
C ALA A 166 16.75 -7.35 4.75
N ARG A 167 15.72 -8.17 4.59
CA ARG A 167 14.81 -8.14 3.43
C ARG A 167 14.14 -6.78 3.27
N GLY A 168 13.65 -6.19 4.37
CA GLY A 168 13.04 -4.86 4.36
C GLY A 168 14.01 -3.77 3.92
N ARG A 169 15.27 -3.79 4.40
CA ARG A 169 16.32 -2.85 3.96
C ARG A 169 16.59 -2.96 2.46
N VAL A 170 16.73 -4.17 1.92
CA VAL A 170 16.91 -4.38 0.47
C VAL A 170 15.74 -3.82 -0.31
N SER A 171 14.50 -4.16 0.10
CA SER A 171 13.29 -3.64 -0.53
C SER A 171 13.24 -2.11 -0.51
N THR A 172 13.57 -1.46 0.62
CA THR A 172 13.55 0.00 0.72
C THR A 172 14.59 0.65 -0.20
N ILE A 173 15.84 0.17 -0.18
CA ILE A 173 16.92 0.74 -1.01
C ILE A 173 16.59 0.55 -2.50
N VAL A 174 16.23 -0.66 -2.90
CA VAL A 174 15.87 -0.97 -4.29
C VAL A 174 14.60 -0.22 -4.71
N GLY A 175 13.66 -0.02 -3.78
CA GLY A 175 12.46 0.77 -4.01
C GLY A 175 12.75 2.23 -4.31
N ILE A 176 13.65 2.85 -3.56
CA ILE A 176 14.09 4.24 -3.80
C ILE A 176 14.78 4.37 -5.16
N VAL A 177 15.77 3.51 -5.41
CA VAL A 177 16.55 3.54 -6.68
C VAL A 177 15.65 3.21 -7.87
N GLY A 178 14.84 2.17 -7.78
CA GLY A 178 13.93 1.75 -8.85
C GLY A 178 12.84 2.78 -9.14
N GLY A 179 12.28 3.41 -8.11
CA GLY A 179 11.31 4.50 -8.26
C GLY A 179 11.91 5.71 -8.96
N PHE A 180 13.12 6.12 -8.53
CA PHE A 180 13.86 7.22 -9.18
C PHE A 180 14.17 6.93 -10.65
N LEU A 181 14.74 5.76 -10.93
CA LEU A 181 15.07 5.36 -12.32
C LEU A 181 13.83 5.29 -13.21
N THR A 182 12.70 4.78 -12.67
CA THR A 182 11.43 4.75 -13.40
C THR A 182 10.97 6.14 -13.81
N ALA A 183 10.99 7.09 -12.86
CA ALA A 183 10.57 8.46 -13.11
C ALA A 183 11.50 9.18 -14.10
N TRP A 184 12.81 8.99 -13.94
CA TRP A 184 13.83 9.54 -14.83
C TRP A 184 13.70 9.00 -16.26
N LEU A 185 13.45 7.70 -16.43
CA LEU A 185 13.18 7.10 -17.73
C LEU A 185 11.93 7.69 -18.41
N LEU A 186 10.87 7.95 -17.63
CA LEU A 186 9.65 8.56 -18.15
C LEU A 186 9.83 10.04 -18.52
N ASP A 187 10.79 10.74 -17.93
CA ASP A 187 11.14 12.11 -18.32
C ASP A 187 11.98 12.14 -19.60
N ILE A 188 12.87 11.14 -19.81
CA ILE A 188 13.69 11.01 -21.04
C ILE A 188 12.89 10.46 -22.22
N PHE A 189 12.02 9.49 -21.96
CA PHE A 189 11.18 8.84 -22.99
C PHE A 189 9.71 9.23 -22.76
N PRO A 190 9.28 10.43 -23.15
CA PRO A 190 7.91 10.87 -22.95
C PRO A 190 6.92 10.12 -23.83
N GLY A 191 5.66 10.06 -23.39
CA GLY A 191 4.56 9.45 -24.16
C GLY A 191 4.49 7.93 -24.04
N PHE A 192 3.70 7.31 -24.94
CA PHE A 192 3.37 5.89 -24.86
C PHE A 192 4.58 4.95 -25.01
N HIS A 193 5.61 5.33 -25.75
CA HIS A 193 6.84 4.54 -25.87
C HIS A 193 7.56 4.40 -24.52
N GLY A 194 7.65 5.47 -23.73
CA GLY A 194 8.23 5.43 -22.40
C GLY A 194 7.43 4.54 -21.45
N TYR A 195 6.10 4.64 -21.49
CA TYR A 195 5.25 3.76 -20.68
C TYR A 195 5.36 2.29 -21.09
N ALA A 196 5.35 1.99 -22.38
CA ALA A 196 5.52 0.63 -22.89
C ALA A 196 6.87 0.03 -22.49
N PHE A 197 7.95 0.82 -22.59
CA PHE A 197 9.28 0.41 -22.14
C PHE A 197 9.31 0.10 -20.63
N VAL A 198 8.78 1.00 -19.82
CA VAL A 198 8.77 0.88 -18.35
C VAL A 198 7.91 -0.30 -17.90
N PHE A 199 6.71 -0.49 -18.46
CA PHE A 199 5.87 -1.67 -18.15
C PHE A 199 6.46 -2.97 -18.71
N GLY A 200 7.14 -2.95 -19.86
CA GLY A 200 7.92 -4.08 -20.37
C GLY A 200 9.05 -4.47 -19.42
N LEU A 201 9.76 -3.47 -18.88
CA LEU A 201 10.79 -3.68 -17.85
C LEU A 201 10.19 -4.26 -16.57
N ALA A 202 9.00 -3.80 -16.15
CA ALA A 202 8.27 -4.37 -15.01
C ALA A 202 7.91 -5.84 -15.23
N ALA A 203 7.42 -6.19 -16.43
CA ALA A 203 7.12 -7.58 -16.80
C ALA A 203 8.38 -8.45 -16.76
N LEU A 204 9.50 -7.96 -17.30
CA LEU A 204 10.77 -8.68 -17.32
C LEU A 204 11.30 -8.92 -15.90
N LEU A 205 11.49 -7.84 -15.12
CA LEU A 205 12.05 -7.92 -13.77
C LEU A 205 11.12 -8.69 -12.83
N GLY A 206 9.80 -8.49 -12.94
CA GLY A 206 8.81 -9.27 -12.21
C GLY A 206 8.82 -10.76 -12.58
N SER A 207 9.08 -11.11 -13.85
CA SER A 207 9.21 -12.50 -14.25
C SER A 207 10.50 -13.12 -13.72
N ILE A 208 11.61 -12.37 -13.68
CA ILE A 208 12.85 -12.80 -13.02
C ILE A 208 12.61 -13.03 -11.52
N ASP A 209 11.90 -12.14 -10.82
CA ASP A 209 11.47 -12.33 -9.43
C ASP A 209 10.85 -13.71 -9.21
N ILE A 210 9.87 -14.06 -10.04
CA ILE A 210 9.14 -15.32 -9.90
C ILE A 210 9.97 -16.54 -10.34
N THR A 211 10.81 -16.42 -11.37
CA THR A 211 11.62 -17.54 -11.84
C THR A 211 12.68 -17.99 -10.82
N LEU A 212 13.15 -17.09 -9.95
CA LEU A 212 14.03 -17.47 -8.85
C LEU A 212 13.41 -18.51 -7.90
N PHE A 213 12.07 -18.54 -7.77
CA PHE A 213 11.38 -19.52 -6.94
C PHE A 213 11.41 -20.95 -7.50
N PHE A 214 11.80 -21.17 -8.77
CA PHE A 214 12.08 -22.53 -9.24
C PHE A 214 13.22 -23.18 -8.48
N ALA A 215 14.23 -22.39 -8.08
CA ALA A 215 15.40 -22.86 -7.34
C ALA A 215 15.26 -22.79 -5.81
N VAL A 216 14.17 -22.21 -5.29
CA VAL A 216 13.87 -22.18 -3.85
C VAL A 216 13.31 -23.54 -3.39
N GLY A 217 13.81 -24.04 -2.26
CA GLY A 217 13.24 -25.20 -1.57
C GLY A 217 11.91 -24.86 -0.91
N PHE A 218 10.90 -25.69 -1.12
CA PHE A 218 9.58 -25.50 -0.52
C PHE A 218 9.38 -26.57 0.55
N PRO A 219 9.35 -26.22 1.85
CA PRO A 219 9.00 -27.18 2.90
C PRO A 219 7.53 -27.63 2.74
N PRO A 220 7.20 -28.85 3.20
CA PRO A 220 5.82 -29.34 3.19
C PRO A 220 4.92 -28.40 3.99
N MET A 221 3.68 -28.24 3.55
CA MET A 221 2.71 -27.42 4.27
C MET A 221 2.28 -28.11 5.56
N SER A 222 2.32 -27.38 6.67
CA SER A 222 1.72 -27.83 7.93
C SER A 222 0.20 -27.96 7.78
N VAL A 223 -0.34 -29.09 8.18
CA VAL A 223 -1.78 -29.34 8.18
C VAL A 223 -2.35 -28.81 9.48
N VAL A 224 -3.15 -27.75 9.42
CA VAL A 224 -3.96 -27.32 10.55
C VAL A 224 -5.33 -27.97 10.42
N ASP A 225 -5.64 -28.90 11.31
CA ASP A 225 -6.99 -29.48 11.41
C ASP A 225 -7.99 -28.41 11.89
N LYS A 226 -8.63 -27.74 10.94
CA LYS A 226 -9.70 -26.78 11.24
C LYS A 226 -11.02 -27.52 11.38
N LYS A 227 -11.44 -27.80 12.61
CA LYS A 227 -12.75 -28.39 12.93
C LYS A 227 -13.89 -27.36 13.06
N ASP A 228 -13.57 -26.07 13.14
CA ASP A 228 -14.60 -25.04 13.36
C ASP A 228 -15.30 -24.65 12.04
N SER A 229 -16.62 -24.57 12.06
CA SER A 229 -17.42 -24.15 10.91
C SER A 229 -17.14 -22.67 10.59
N LEU A 230 -16.95 -22.32 9.30
CA LEU A 230 -16.76 -20.96 8.82
C LEU A 230 -17.84 -20.01 9.36
N LYS A 231 -19.10 -20.49 9.46
CA LYS A 231 -20.23 -19.71 9.98
C LYS A 231 -20.04 -19.32 11.45
N LEU A 232 -19.53 -20.23 12.28
CA LEU A 232 -19.27 -19.96 13.70
C LEU A 232 -18.11 -18.96 13.86
N MET A 233 -17.05 -19.12 13.09
CA MET A 233 -15.91 -18.20 13.10
C MET A 233 -16.31 -16.78 12.67
N LEU A 234 -17.17 -16.65 11.65
CA LEU A 234 -17.68 -15.37 11.19
C LEU A 234 -18.61 -14.72 12.23
N SER A 235 -19.50 -15.51 12.82
CA SER A 235 -20.41 -15.08 13.90
C SER A 235 -19.65 -14.51 15.10
N ASP A 236 -18.58 -15.18 15.52
CA ASP A 236 -17.72 -14.74 16.62
C ASP A 236 -17.13 -13.34 16.38
N VAL A 237 -16.61 -13.10 15.17
CA VAL A 237 -16.07 -11.79 14.81
C VAL A 237 -17.15 -10.70 14.79
N LEU A 238 -18.34 -10.99 14.23
CA LEU A 238 -19.43 -10.04 14.10
C LEU A 238 -20.07 -9.68 15.45
N HIS A 239 -19.93 -10.50 16.49
CA HIS A 239 -20.40 -10.20 17.85
C HIS A 239 -19.36 -9.44 18.69
N ASN A 240 -18.09 -9.39 18.26
CA ASN A 240 -17.05 -8.65 18.98
C ASN A 240 -17.11 -7.15 18.66
N LYS A 241 -17.91 -6.41 19.45
CA LYS A 241 -18.14 -4.97 19.27
C LYS A 241 -16.86 -4.13 19.36
N GLN A 242 -15.90 -4.52 20.21
CA GLN A 242 -14.63 -3.82 20.37
C GLN A 242 -13.77 -3.92 19.10
N PHE A 243 -13.71 -5.13 18.54
CA PHE A 243 -13.01 -5.36 17.28
C PHE A 243 -13.68 -4.62 16.12
N LEU A 244 -15.01 -4.69 16.01
CA LEU A 244 -15.76 -3.98 14.96
C LEU A 244 -15.59 -2.46 15.07
N GLY A 245 -15.52 -1.91 16.28
CA GLY A 245 -15.23 -0.50 16.51
C GLY A 245 -13.84 -0.10 15.94
N LEU A 246 -12.83 -0.94 16.18
CA LEU A 246 -11.48 -0.74 15.61
C LEU A 246 -11.51 -0.82 14.09
N VAL A 247 -12.15 -1.85 13.52
CA VAL A 247 -12.28 -2.02 12.07
C VAL A 247 -12.99 -0.81 11.46
N GLY A 248 -14.07 -0.35 12.06
CA GLY A 248 -14.81 0.84 11.63
C GLY A 248 -13.94 2.09 11.61
N PHE A 249 -13.19 2.36 12.68
CA PHE A 249 -12.27 3.49 12.75
C PHE A 249 -11.20 3.41 11.65
N VAL A 250 -10.49 2.29 11.54
CA VAL A 250 -9.41 2.15 10.56
C VAL A 250 -9.95 2.21 9.12
N THR A 251 -11.16 1.69 8.89
CA THR A 251 -11.81 1.77 7.57
C THR A 251 -12.14 3.21 7.19
N ILE A 252 -12.74 4.00 8.09
CA ILE A 252 -13.10 5.39 7.81
C ILE A 252 -11.85 6.27 7.73
N TRP A 253 -10.85 6.01 8.56
CA TRP A 253 -9.53 6.63 8.44
C TRP A 253 -8.89 6.35 7.09
N GLY A 254 -8.85 5.08 6.67
CA GLY A 254 -8.36 4.64 5.37
C GLY A 254 -9.15 5.26 4.22
N PHE A 255 -10.48 5.31 4.35
CA PHE A 255 -11.37 5.96 3.38
C PHE A 255 -11.00 7.44 3.19
N SER A 256 -10.84 8.18 4.29
CA SER A 256 -10.43 9.58 4.21
C SER A 256 -9.06 9.78 3.58
N LEU A 257 -8.13 8.83 3.79
CA LEU A 257 -6.81 8.87 3.19
C LEU A 257 -6.87 8.59 1.68
N HIS A 258 -7.54 7.51 1.28
CA HIS A 258 -7.57 7.05 -0.10
C HIS A 258 -8.53 7.83 -1.00
N LEU A 259 -9.45 8.60 -0.43
CA LEU A 259 -10.35 9.49 -1.18
C LEU A 259 -9.56 10.45 -2.08
N SER A 260 -8.45 10.97 -1.60
CA SER A 260 -7.61 11.94 -2.33
C SER A 260 -6.22 11.43 -2.71
N ALA A 261 -5.74 10.32 -2.11
CA ALA A 261 -4.36 9.86 -2.28
C ALA A 261 -3.90 9.73 -3.75
N PRO A 262 -4.62 9.06 -4.67
CA PRO A 262 -4.19 8.96 -6.05
C PRO A 262 -4.24 10.29 -6.80
N PHE A 263 -5.10 11.21 -6.37
CA PHE A 263 -5.33 12.49 -7.02
C PHE A 263 -4.29 13.55 -6.65
N TYR A 264 -3.52 13.38 -5.58
CA TYR A 264 -2.36 14.25 -5.30
C TYR A 264 -1.33 14.19 -6.43
N LEU A 265 -1.00 13.01 -6.92
CA LEU A 265 -0.06 12.84 -8.03
C LEU A 265 -0.61 13.40 -9.34
N VAL A 266 -1.91 13.20 -9.59
CA VAL A 266 -2.59 13.79 -10.75
C VAL A 266 -2.49 15.31 -10.69
N TYR A 267 -2.85 15.91 -9.55
CA TYR A 267 -2.83 17.35 -9.35
C TYR A 267 -1.46 17.97 -9.56
N ILE A 268 -0.42 17.40 -8.92
CA ILE A 268 0.97 17.91 -9.05
C ILE A 268 1.42 17.87 -10.53
N ARG A 269 1.06 16.79 -11.24
CA ARG A 269 1.45 16.62 -12.64
C ARG A 269 0.70 17.55 -13.57
N THR A 270 -0.64 17.63 -13.44
CA THR A 270 -1.50 18.33 -14.40
C THR A 270 -1.61 19.82 -14.12
N SER A 271 -1.70 20.21 -12.84
CA SER A 271 -1.93 21.62 -12.44
C SER A 271 -0.64 22.37 -12.12
N LEU A 272 0.39 21.66 -11.61
CA LEU A 272 1.67 22.29 -11.29
C LEU A 272 2.78 22.03 -12.32
N GLY A 273 2.54 21.13 -13.28
CA GLY A 273 3.48 20.86 -14.39
C GLY A 273 4.83 20.27 -13.97
N MET A 274 4.94 19.64 -12.79
CA MET A 274 6.19 19.09 -12.28
C MET A 274 6.62 17.83 -13.07
N SER A 275 7.95 17.65 -13.25
CA SER A 275 8.50 16.45 -13.88
C SER A 275 8.25 15.19 -13.04
N ASN A 276 8.24 14.01 -13.70
CA ASN A 276 8.06 12.73 -13.01
C ASN A 276 9.15 12.51 -11.95
N THR A 277 10.39 12.89 -12.24
CA THR A 277 11.52 12.81 -11.31
C THR A 277 11.28 13.68 -10.08
N ALA A 278 10.88 14.93 -10.25
CA ALA A 278 10.59 15.84 -9.11
C ALA A 278 9.44 15.31 -8.25
N ILE A 279 8.36 14.83 -8.88
CA ILE A 279 7.22 14.23 -8.17
C ILE A 279 7.68 13.01 -7.36
N THR A 280 8.49 12.13 -7.93
CA THR A 280 8.96 10.91 -7.25
C THR A 280 9.88 11.24 -6.08
N LEU A 281 10.78 12.21 -6.24
CA LEU A 281 11.65 12.67 -5.15
C LEU A 281 10.83 13.20 -3.97
N ILE A 282 9.82 14.01 -4.23
CA ILE A 282 9.04 14.69 -3.20
C ILE A 282 7.94 13.79 -2.64
N ALA A 283 7.23 13.05 -3.49
CA ALA A 283 6.03 12.30 -3.08
C ALA A 283 6.29 10.85 -2.68
N GLN A 284 7.43 10.26 -3.05
CA GLN A 284 7.78 8.88 -2.69
C GLN A 284 9.06 8.79 -1.87
N ILE A 285 10.17 9.35 -2.34
CA ILE A 285 11.48 9.17 -1.71
C ILE A 285 11.53 9.90 -0.38
N LEU A 286 11.17 11.18 -0.35
CA LEU A 286 11.21 12.00 0.86
C LEU A 286 10.35 11.45 2.00
N PRO A 287 9.06 11.08 1.79
CA PRO A 287 8.25 10.47 2.85
C PRO A 287 8.80 9.13 3.33
N ASN A 288 9.35 8.30 2.43
CA ASN A 288 9.94 7.03 2.81
C ASN A 288 11.17 7.20 3.72
N ILE A 289 12.04 8.18 3.44
CA ILE A 289 13.18 8.51 4.30
C ILE A 289 12.67 8.96 5.68
N CYS A 290 11.71 9.89 5.72
CA CYS A 290 11.10 10.36 6.97
C CYS A 290 10.44 9.21 7.77
N SER A 291 9.78 8.30 7.08
CA SER A 291 9.14 7.11 7.65
C SER A 291 10.13 6.19 8.34
N VAL A 292 11.25 5.87 7.67
CA VAL A 292 12.31 5.02 8.24
C VAL A 292 12.92 5.64 9.50
N ILE A 293 13.15 6.96 9.50
CA ILE A 293 13.70 7.69 10.66
C ILE A 293 12.72 7.65 11.85
N MET A 294 11.42 7.72 11.57
CA MET A 294 10.39 7.76 12.62
C MET A 294 9.93 6.39 13.12
N LEU A 295 10.19 5.33 12.35
CA LEU A 295 9.71 3.96 12.65
C LEU A 295 10.07 3.49 14.07
N THR A 296 11.34 3.63 14.45
CA THR A 296 11.83 3.23 15.79
C THR A 296 11.28 4.12 16.90
N ARG A 297 11.08 5.42 16.62
CA ARG A 297 10.51 6.37 17.58
C ARG A 297 9.04 6.07 17.87
N TRP A 298 8.26 5.74 16.84
CA TRP A 298 6.86 5.36 17.02
C TRP A 298 6.72 4.03 17.74
N GLY A 299 7.54 3.01 17.45
CA GLY A 299 7.57 1.76 18.19
C GLY A 299 7.81 2.01 19.69
N GLY A 300 8.87 2.74 20.04
CA GLY A 300 9.15 3.10 21.44
C GLY A 300 8.09 3.99 22.10
N ALA A 301 7.40 4.84 21.35
CA ALA A 301 6.29 5.65 21.87
C ALA A 301 5.05 4.80 22.18
N LEU A 302 4.73 3.82 21.32
CA LEU A 302 3.63 2.87 21.54
C LEU A 302 3.89 2.00 22.77
N ASP A 303 5.13 1.54 22.98
CA ASP A 303 5.51 0.74 24.16
C ASP A 303 5.42 1.53 25.46
N ARG A 304 5.82 2.81 25.44
CA ARG A 304 5.87 3.65 26.67
C ARG A 304 4.54 4.29 27.04
N HIS A 305 3.78 4.76 26.05
CA HIS A 305 2.56 5.56 26.28
C HIS A 305 1.28 4.80 25.92
N GLY A 306 1.41 3.58 25.36
CA GLY A 306 0.28 2.79 24.88
C GLY A 306 -0.26 3.24 23.52
N ILE A 307 -1.06 2.37 22.92
CA ILE A 307 -1.58 2.53 21.54
C ILE A 307 -2.46 3.77 21.43
N ARG A 308 -3.35 3.95 22.40
CA ARG A 308 -4.41 4.98 22.41
C ARG A 308 -3.88 6.42 22.30
N PRO A 309 -3.07 6.94 23.25
CA PRO A 309 -2.65 8.34 23.22
C PRO A 309 -1.73 8.62 22.02
N VAL A 310 -0.97 7.63 21.57
CA VAL A 310 -0.09 7.76 20.40
C VAL A 310 -0.93 7.89 19.13
N MET A 311 -1.88 6.98 18.88
CA MET A 311 -2.75 7.05 17.71
C MET A 311 -3.58 8.34 17.68
N HIS A 312 -4.10 8.77 18.83
CA HIS A 312 -4.85 10.03 18.91
C HIS A 312 -4.00 11.25 18.55
N ARG A 313 -2.77 11.31 19.04
CA ARG A 313 -1.82 12.39 18.70
C ARG A 313 -1.48 12.40 17.23
N ILE A 314 -1.19 11.22 16.65
CA ILE A 314 -0.90 11.07 15.22
C ILE A 314 -2.11 11.47 14.38
N ALA A 315 -3.31 10.98 14.72
CA ALA A 315 -4.55 11.30 14.00
C ALA A 315 -4.79 12.82 13.98
N LYS A 316 -4.63 13.48 15.12
CA LYS A 316 -4.79 14.94 15.25
C LYS A 316 -3.84 15.70 14.35
N TRP A 317 -2.55 15.40 14.38
CA TRP A 317 -1.57 16.13 13.58
C TRP A 317 -1.66 15.81 12.09
N SER A 318 -1.89 14.55 11.73
CA SER A 318 -1.99 14.16 10.32
C SER A 318 -3.28 14.63 9.65
N SER A 319 -4.32 14.99 10.43
CA SER A 319 -5.56 15.55 9.88
C SER A 319 -5.38 16.95 9.27
N ILE A 320 -4.30 17.66 9.62
CA ILE A 320 -4.00 18.98 9.10
C ILE A 320 -3.46 18.91 7.65
N ALA A 321 -2.80 17.82 7.27
CA ALA A 321 -2.16 17.70 5.95
C ALA A 321 -3.10 17.98 4.76
N PRO A 322 -4.33 17.45 4.67
CA PRO A 322 -5.24 17.77 3.58
C PRO A 322 -5.69 19.23 3.54
N LEU A 323 -5.73 19.90 4.70
CA LEU A 323 -6.00 21.35 4.73
C LEU A 323 -4.87 22.15 4.08
N LEU A 324 -3.61 21.75 4.29
CA LEU A 324 -2.49 22.38 3.60
C LEU A 324 -2.59 22.19 2.08
N TRP A 325 -3.04 21.01 1.63
CA TRP A 325 -3.29 20.73 0.22
C TRP A 325 -4.39 21.60 -0.39
N PHE A 326 -5.39 22.02 0.38
CA PHE A 326 -6.38 22.99 -0.08
C PHE A 326 -5.76 24.30 -0.55
N PHE A 327 -4.68 24.74 0.12
CA PHE A 327 -3.95 25.97 -0.22
C PHE A 327 -2.85 25.77 -1.28
N VAL A 328 -2.60 24.54 -1.74
CA VAL A 328 -1.67 24.30 -2.84
C VAL A 328 -2.34 24.74 -4.15
N VAL A 329 -1.93 25.89 -4.66
CA VAL A 329 -2.35 26.42 -5.96
C VAL A 329 -1.09 26.84 -6.74
N PRO A 330 -1.11 26.92 -8.09
CA PRO A 330 0.05 27.34 -8.86
C PRO A 330 0.63 28.67 -8.33
N GLY A 331 1.88 28.65 -7.87
CA GLY A 331 2.52 29.81 -7.26
C GLY A 331 3.75 29.43 -6.41
N PRO A 332 4.50 30.42 -5.90
CA PRO A 332 5.77 30.18 -5.21
C PRO A 332 5.61 29.42 -3.88
N LEU A 333 4.43 29.48 -3.25
CA LEU A 333 4.16 28.80 -1.98
C LEU A 333 3.87 27.29 -2.15
N SER A 334 3.46 26.86 -3.34
CA SER A 334 3.01 25.49 -3.60
C SER A 334 4.07 24.44 -3.24
N LEU A 335 5.32 24.65 -3.64
CA LEU A 335 6.41 23.73 -3.35
C LEU A 335 6.66 23.57 -1.85
N ALA A 336 6.65 24.66 -1.10
CA ALA A 336 6.84 24.64 0.34
C ALA A 336 5.72 23.85 1.04
N LEU A 337 4.45 24.09 0.67
CA LEU A 337 3.31 23.37 1.22
C LEU A 337 3.36 21.88 0.89
N ILE A 338 3.72 21.52 -0.35
CA ILE A 338 3.88 20.12 -0.77
C ILE A 338 4.98 19.44 0.04
N LEU A 339 6.14 20.07 0.20
CA LEU A 339 7.23 19.50 1.01
C LEU A 339 6.81 19.28 2.47
N ILE A 340 6.19 20.28 3.10
CA ILE A 340 5.70 20.17 4.49
C ILE A 340 4.71 19.01 4.62
N THR A 341 3.78 18.87 3.68
CA THR A 341 2.76 17.82 3.75
C THR A 341 3.36 16.42 3.54
N TYR A 342 4.28 16.23 2.61
CA TYR A 342 4.91 14.93 2.39
C TYR A 342 5.89 14.54 3.51
N ILE A 343 6.64 15.49 4.08
CA ILE A 343 7.47 15.26 5.27
C ILE A 343 6.59 14.84 6.45
N SER A 344 5.53 15.60 6.74
CA SER A 344 4.61 15.28 7.84
C SER A 344 3.89 13.94 7.61
N THR A 345 3.48 13.64 6.40
CA THR A 345 2.87 12.36 6.03
C THR A 345 3.84 11.20 6.28
N GLY A 346 5.08 11.29 5.80
CA GLY A 346 6.11 10.28 6.04
C GLY A 346 6.41 10.08 7.52
N MET A 347 6.42 11.15 8.30
CA MET A 347 6.66 11.08 9.75
C MET A 347 5.50 10.45 10.54
N LEU A 348 4.26 10.69 10.15
CA LEU A 348 3.08 10.39 10.97
C LEU A 348 2.36 9.09 10.55
N LEU A 349 2.19 8.83 9.25
CA LEU A 349 1.36 7.70 8.81
C LEU A 349 1.91 6.34 9.25
N GLN A 350 3.23 6.18 9.30
CA GLN A 350 3.86 4.93 9.74
C GLN A 350 3.50 4.58 11.19
N GLY A 351 3.41 5.60 12.05
CA GLY A 351 2.99 5.41 13.45
C GLY A 351 1.52 4.98 13.55
N MET A 352 0.64 5.49 12.67
CA MET A 352 -0.76 5.05 12.60
C MET A 352 -0.87 3.60 12.17
N GLU A 353 -0.11 3.18 11.15
CA GLU A 353 -0.09 1.79 10.67
C GLU A 353 0.36 0.80 11.74
N ILE A 354 1.49 1.09 12.41
CA ILE A 354 2.00 0.23 13.50
C ILE A 354 0.99 0.17 14.63
N GLY A 355 0.41 1.31 15.02
CA GLY A 355 -0.62 1.39 16.04
C GLY A 355 -1.87 0.56 15.70
N ALA A 356 -2.36 0.66 14.47
CA ALA A 356 -3.49 -0.13 13.99
C ALA A 356 -3.19 -1.63 13.96
N GLN A 357 -2.03 -2.03 13.43
CA GLN A 357 -1.60 -3.44 13.42
C GLN A 357 -1.48 -4.01 14.83
N THR A 358 -0.88 -3.27 15.75
CA THR A 358 -0.76 -3.68 17.16
C THR A 358 -2.12 -3.81 17.82
N ALA A 359 -3.02 -2.83 17.59
CA ALA A 359 -4.38 -2.85 18.13
C ALA A 359 -5.20 -4.05 17.64
N ILE A 360 -5.06 -4.42 16.35
CA ILE A 360 -5.73 -5.58 15.76
C ILE A 360 -5.23 -6.88 16.39
N LEU A 361 -3.91 -7.03 16.52
CA LEU A 361 -3.32 -8.22 17.12
C LEU A 361 -3.73 -8.41 18.58
N ASN A 362 -3.82 -7.31 19.34
CA ASN A 362 -4.23 -7.34 20.75
C ASN A 362 -5.72 -7.67 20.94
N ARG A 363 -6.59 -7.27 19.99
CA ARG A 363 -8.04 -7.51 20.04
C ARG A 363 -8.50 -8.77 19.32
N SER A 364 -7.59 -9.49 18.66
CA SER A 364 -7.92 -10.73 17.97
C SER A 364 -7.64 -11.93 18.86
N PRO A 365 -8.68 -12.70 19.28
CA PRO A 365 -8.51 -13.91 20.07
C PRO A 365 -7.60 -14.91 19.39
N GLN A 366 -6.77 -15.64 20.17
CA GLN A 366 -5.82 -16.61 19.59
C GLN A 366 -6.50 -17.70 18.76
N LYS A 367 -7.67 -18.18 19.21
CA LYS A 367 -8.40 -19.28 18.58
C LYS A 367 -8.81 -18.99 17.12
N ASN A 368 -9.28 -17.75 16.82
CA ASN A 368 -9.83 -17.38 15.51
C ASN A 368 -9.08 -16.20 14.86
N ARG A 369 -7.83 -15.92 15.28
CA ARG A 369 -7.05 -14.73 14.88
C ARG A 369 -7.00 -14.53 13.35
N SER A 370 -6.84 -15.62 12.59
CA SER A 370 -6.80 -15.55 11.12
C SER A 370 -8.08 -14.99 10.52
N MET A 371 -9.27 -15.33 11.07
CA MET A 371 -10.55 -14.82 10.59
C MET A 371 -10.70 -13.32 10.92
N TYR A 372 -10.30 -12.89 12.12
CA TYR A 372 -10.29 -11.49 12.51
C TYR A 372 -9.43 -10.66 11.56
N ILE A 373 -8.21 -11.11 11.26
CA ILE A 373 -7.30 -10.43 10.33
C ILE A 373 -7.88 -10.41 8.91
N ALA A 374 -8.49 -11.51 8.45
CA ALA A 374 -9.09 -11.59 7.11
C ALA A 374 -10.25 -10.59 6.96
N ILE A 375 -11.17 -10.52 7.93
CA ILE A 375 -12.29 -9.57 7.91
C ILE A 375 -11.78 -8.12 7.96
N TYR A 376 -10.82 -7.85 8.85
CA TYR A 376 -10.19 -6.53 8.91
C TYR A 376 -9.61 -6.14 7.54
N THR A 377 -8.76 -6.99 6.96
CA THR A 377 -8.14 -6.70 5.66
C THR A 377 -9.18 -6.51 4.57
N CYS A 378 -10.18 -7.41 4.49
CA CYS A 378 -11.24 -7.34 3.49
C CYS A 378 -12.02 -6.02 3.58
N VAL A 379 -12.47 -5.63 4.77
CA VAL A 379 -13.28 -4.42 4.95
C VAL A 379 -12.43 -3.16 4.71
N THR A 380 -11.22 -3.10 5.23
CA THR A 380 -10.35 -1.93 5.07
C THR A 380 -9.89 -1.75 3.62
N THR A 381 -9.56 -2.82 2.90
CA THR A 381 -9.13 -2.69 1.49
C THR A 381 -10.29 -2.41 0.55
N LEU A 382 -11.46 -3.04 0.77
CA LEU A 382 -12.61 -2.86 -0.11
C LEU A 382 -13.29 -1.50 0.11
N VAL A 383 -13.62 -1.19 1.38
CA VAL A 383 -14.36 0.04 1.72
C VAL A 383 -13.39 1.20 1.95
N GLY A 384 -12.33 0.97 2.74
CA GLY A 384 -11.38 2.03 3.08
C GLY A 384 -10.51 2.48 1.92
N HIS A 385 -10.15 1.58 1.00
CA HIS A 385 -9.25 1.93 -0.11
C HIS A 385 -9.96 1.94 -1.46
N ALA A 386 -10.55 0.81 -1.91
CA ALA A 386 -11.11 0.70 -3.26
C ALA A 386 -12.30 1.63 -3.47
N LEU A 387 -13.30 1.56 -2.58
CA LEU A 387 -14.48 2.42 -2.67
C LEU A 387 -14.09 3.90 -2.55
N ALA A 388 -13.15 4.24 -1.67
CA ALA A 388 -12.68 5.61 -1.51
C ALA A 388 -12.06 6.17 -2.79
N ASN A 389 -11.20 5.41 -3.48
CA ASN A 389 -10.60 5.84 -4.76
C ASN A 389 -11.68 6.09 -5.83
N ALA A 390 -12.68 5.20 -5.93
CA ALA A 390 -13.77 5.33 -6.88
C ALA A 390 -14.65 6.56 -6.55
N VAL A 391 -15.02 6.75 -5.27
CA VAL A 391 -15.82 7.90 -4.81
C VAL A 391 -15.06 9.20 -5.02
N GLY A 392 -13.75 9.24 -4.75
CA GLY A 392 -12.92 10.42 -5.01
C GLY A 392 -12.94 10.85 -6.47
N GLY A 393 -12.80 9.89 -7.39
CA GLY A 393 -12.90 10.16 -8.83
C GLY A 393 -14.30 10.60 -9.26
N TRP A 394 -15.36 9.97 -8.71
CA TRP A 394 -16.73 10.37 -8.98
C TRP A 394 -17.04 11.80 -8.52
N LEU A 395 -16.56 12.17 -7.33
CA LEU A 395 -16.70 13.53 -6.80
C LEU A 395 -16.03 14.56 -7.73
N LEU A 396 -14.84 14.27 -8.24
CA LEU A 396 -14.12 15.17 -9.13
C LEU A 396 -14.82 15.40 -10.47
N ASP A 397 -15.40 14.37 -11.07
CA ASP A 397 -16.04 14.48 -12.39
C ASP A 397 -17.48 15.04 -12.31
N ASN A 398 -18.16 14.91 -11.17
CA ASN A 398 -19.56 15.32 -11.04
C ASN A 398 -19.73 16.59 -10.18
N PRO A 399 -19.92 16.53 -8.83
CA PRO A 399 -20.26 17.75 -8.09
C PRO A 399 -19.12 18.78 -8.05
N LEU A 400 -17.87 18.33 -7.93
CA LEU A 400 -16.75 19.26 -7.77
C LEU A 400 -16.35 19.95 -9.07
N SER A 401 -16.62 19.34 -10.23
CA SER A 401 -16.41 19.97 -11.53
C SER A 401 -17.32 21.19 -11.72
N SER A 402 -18.51 21.18 -11.13
CA SER A 402 -19.42 22.33 -11.14
C SER A 402 -18.90 23.49 -10.28
N LEU A 403 -18.28 23.18 -9.13
CA LEU A 403 -17.69 24.19 -8.25
C LEU A 403 -16.46 24.88 -8.87
N GLU A 404 -15.71 24.15 -9.71
CA GLU A 404 -14.57 24.72 -10.44
C GLU A 404 -14.97 25.88 -11.34
N ARG A 405 -16.20 25.85 -11.90
CA ARG A 405 -16.76 26.93 -12.74
C ARG A 405 -16.94 28.25 -11.99
N LEU A 406 -16.99 28.24 -10.65
CA LEU A 406 -17.13 29.45 -9.84
C LEU A 406 -15.87 30.28 -9.80
N GLN A 407 -14.71 29.75 -10.22
CA GLN A 407 -13.41 30.42 -10.30
C GLN A 407 -13.07 31.25 -9.05
N ILE A 408 -13.31 30.68 -7.85
CA ILE A 408 -13.05 31.36 -6.58
C ILE A 408 -11.55 31.68 -6.47
N PRO A 409 -11.16 32.96 -6.34
CA PRO A 409 -9.75 33.33 -6.26
C PRO A 409 -9.14 32.91 -4.94
N LEU A 410 -7.94 32.32 -4.98
CA LEU A 410 -7.15 31.97 -3.81
C LEU A 410 -5.67 32.17 -4.12
N LEU A 411 -4.98 33.00 -3.33
CA LEU A 411 -3.52 33.24 -3.40
C LEU A 411 -3.00 33.57 -4.82
N GLY A 412 -3.77 34.33 -5.60
CA GLY A 412 -3.38 34.76 -6.96
C GLY A 412 -3.71 33.73 -8.06
N SER A 413 -4.38 32.64 -7.73
CA SER A 413 -4.87 31.63 -8.67
C SER A 413 -6.35 31.32 -8.39
N SER A 414 -7.02 30.52 -9.22
CA SER A 414 -8.36 30.05 -8.94
C SER A 414 -8.35 28.63 -8.34
N LEU A 415 -9.31 28.37 -7.44
CA LEU A 415 -9.52 27.02 -6.90
C LEU A 415 -9.98 26.10 -8.02
N ASN A 416 -9.44 24.88 -8.05
CA ASN A 416 -9.87 23.82 -8.92
C ASN A 416 -10.59 22.70 -8.15
N ARG A 417 -11.18 21.73 -8.85
CA ARG A 417 -11.92 20.61 -8.25
C ARG A 417 -11.10 19.79 -7.26
N TYR A 418 -9.79 19.69 -7.42
CA TYR A 418 -8.92 18.94 -6.49
C TYR A 418 -8.82 19.62 -5.13
N ASN A 419 -8.77 20.96 -5.08
CA ASN A 419 -8.73 21.70 -3.81
C ASN A 419 -9.98 21.38 -2.96
N TYR A 420 -11.17 21.35 -3.58
CA TYR A 420 -12.41 20.98 -2.88
C TYR A 420 -12.38 19.51 -2.38
N LEU A 421 -11.83 18.58 -3.16
CA LEU A 421 -11.65 17.19 -2.73
C LEU A 421 -10.75 17.11 -1.50
N PHE A 422 -9.67 17.89 -1.45
CA PHE A 422 -8.77 17.94 -0.30
C PHE A 422 -9.47 18.50 0.95
N LEU A 423 -10.36 19.47 0.78
CA LEU A 423 -11.18 20.00 1.88
C LEU A 423 -12.16 18.95 2.43
N ILE A 424 -12.82 18.19 1.56
CA ILE A 424 -13.66 17.05 1.96
C ILE A 424 -12.83 16.01 2.72
N THR A 425 -11.65 15.68 2.22
CA THR A 425 -10.69 14.78 2.87
C THR A 425 -10.31 15.28 4.27
N PHE A 426 -10.04 16.58 4.40
CA PHE A 426 -9.78 17.22 5.70
C PHE A 426 -10.95 17.03 6.66
N ALA A 427 -12.18 17.30 6.24
CA ALA A 427 -13.37 17.14 7.07
C ALA A 427 -13.56 15.67 7.53
N LEU A 428 -13.49 14.71 6.61
CA LEU A 428 -13.62 13.28 6.93
C LEU A 428 -12.51 12.78 7.86
N ARG A 429 -11.28 13.24 7.67
CA ARG A 429 -10.16 12.86 8.52
C ARG A 429 -10.32 13.41 9.95
N ASN A 430 -10.83 14.62 10.10
CA ASN A 430 -11.14 15.19 11.40
C ASN A 430 -12.31 14.45 12.08
N ILE A 431 -13.36 14.11 11.35
CA ILE A 431 -14.46 13.28 11.88
C ILE A 431 -13.90 11.95 12.42
N SER A 432 -13.03 11.29 11.64
CA SER A 432 -12.40 10.04 12.08
C SER A 432 -11.53 10.25 13.34
N ALA A 433 -10.69 11.27 13.36
CA ALA A 433 -9.75 11.53 14.44
C ALA A 433 -10.43 11.96 15.75
N TYR A 434 -11.46 12.80 15.68
CA TYR A 434 -12.06 13.42 16.86
C TYR A 434 -13.36 12.77 17.34
N LEU A 435 -14.14 12.14 16.45
CA LEU A 435 -15.41 11.53 16.82
C LEU A 435 -15.32 10.01 16.95
N LEU A 436 -14.61 9.33 16.05
CA LEU A 436 -14.60 7.86 16.02
C LEU A 436 -13.51 7.28 16.92
N LEU A 437 -12.31 7.81 16.87
CA LEU A 437 -11.19 7.31 17.68
C LEU A 437 -11.47 7.38 19.19
N PRO A 438 -11.98 8.48 19.76
CA PRO A 438 -12.32 8.54 21.19
C PRO A 438 -13.40 7.52 21.60
N ARG A 439 -14.46 7.36 20.78
CA ARG A 439 -15.54 6.40 21.06
C ARG A 439 -15.08 4.95 21.08
N MET A 440 -14.21 4.58 20.15
CA MET A 440 -13.56 3.28 20.14
C MET A 440 -12.81 2.98 21.44
N ILE A 441 -12.34 4.03 22.09
CA ILE A 441 -11.43 3.98 23.21
C ILE A 441 -12.14 3.99 24.56
N GLN A 442 -13.27 4.70 24.69
CA GLN A 442 -14.07 4.72 25.93
C GLN A 442 -14.63 3.34 26.27
N HIS A 443 -14.96 2.54 25.27
CA HIS A 443 -15.45 1.18 25.45
C HIS A 443 -14.39 0.23 26.04
N ASP A 444 -13.09 0.47 25.78
CA ASP A 444 -12.01 -0.35 26.35
C ASP A 444 -11.81 -0.10 27.87
N GLN A 445 -12.08 1.11 28.36
CA GLN A 445 -11.96 1.43 29.79
C GLN A 445 -13.12 0.83 30.61
N GLN A 446 -14.33 0.87 30.06
CA GLN A 446 -15.51 0.30 30.75
C GLN A 446 -15.42 -1.21 30.93
N VAL A 447 -14.79 -1.91 29.96
CA VAL A 447 -14.61 -3.38 30.04
C VAL A 447 -13.46 -3.74 30.96
N ALA A 448 -12.34 -3.03 30.93
CA ALA A 448 -11.23 -3.24 31.86
C ALA A 448 -11.63 -2.95 33.33
N GLU A 449 -12.54 -2.00 33.56
CA GLU A 449 -13.13 -1.74 34.90
C GLU A 449 -14.13 -2.81 35.32
N HIS A 450 -14.82 -3.45 34.36
CA HIS A 450 -15.72 -4.57 34.66
C HIS A 450 -15.00 -5.90 34.90
N GLU A 451 -13.88 -6.13 34.25
CA GLU A 451 -13.04 -7.34 34.45
C GLU A 451 -12.21 -7.28 35.74
N ASN A 452 -11.98 -6.07 36.27
CA ASN A 452 -11.26 -5.86 37.53
C ASN A 452 -12.21 -5.73 38.78
N ARG A 453 -13.52 -5.83 38.60
CA ARG A 453 -14.55 -5.96 39.65
C ARG A 453 -15.07 -7.39 39.73
#